data_ca5af99337c4be18673b4d598b41ee71
#
_entry.id   ca5af99337c4be18673b4d598b41ee71
#
_cell.length_a   1.000
_cell.length_b   1.000
_cell.length_c   1.000
_cell.angle_alpha   90.00
_cell.angle_beta   90.00
_cell.angle_gamma   90.00
#
_symmetry.space_group_name_H-M   'P 1'
#
loop_
_entity.id
_entity.type
_entity.pdbx_description
1 polymer ?
#
loop_
_entity_poly.entity_id
_entity_poly.type
_entity_poly.pdbx_seq_one_letter_code
_entity_poly.pdbx_strand_id
1 'polypeptide(L)'
;MLNDKPKYGIINASCDDVLKQLVKDGTKYDLILTDPPYNVGKDFGNNSDHLPLNTFLEQMYRRIDLLKELLTDNGSIIWFGIHNYICYIQVYMYQVGLYYRRLNIWHYENGFSRSRREPATHYEPFLWFSKSNDAWTYNVDEVRVPYKSTERLKSPVKYKDKDGNEKIWRPSEKGAMRGDVWDFPTLAGKAFSNERTDHPSQKPESLITELIKAFCPIKEGKFEGSILDPFFGSGTLGVCCEKLNKQGNKIKWTGIEIE
;
A
#
# COMPACT_ATOMS: atom_id res chain seq x y z
N MET A 1 -26.94 9.52 10.28
CA MET A 1 -26.34 10.06 11.50
C MET A 1 -25.06 9.27 11.78
N LEU A 2 -23.89 9.82 11.38
CA LEU A 2 -22.56 9.20 11.55
C LEU A 2 -21.79 9.82 12.74
N ASN A 3 -22.47 10.67 13.53
CA ASN A 3 -21.81 11.52 14.53
C ASN A 3 -21.20 10.81 15.74
N ASP A 4 -21.43 9.49 15.90
CA ASP A 4 -20.91 8.70 17.04
C ASP A 4 -19.99 7.54 16.62
N LYS A 5 -19.54 7.49 15.36
CA LYS A 5 -18.64 6.41 14.92
C LYS A 5 -17.20 6.72 15.34
N PRO A 6 -16.45 5.70 15.79
CA PRO A 6 -15.06 5.89 16.20
C PRO A 6 -14.24 6.42 15.01
N LYS A 7 -13.40 7.41 15.27
CA LYS A 7 -12.45 7.96 14.29
C LYS A 7 -11.41 6.93 13.85
N TYR A 8 -11.18 5.93 14.68
CA TYR A 8 -10.23 4.84 14.45
C TYR A 8 -10.91 3.50 14.71
N GLY A 9 -10.44 2.45 14.04
CA GLY A 9 -11.02 1.12 14.06
C GLY A 9 -11.87 0.83 12.82
N ILE A 10 -12.77 -0.13 12.92
CA ILE A 10 -13.62 -0.55 11.80
C ILE A 10 -14.86 0.33 11.73
N ILE A 11 -15.17 0.82 10.53
CA ILE A 11 -16.39 1.55 10.22
C ILE A 11 -17.21 0.72 9.21
N ASN A 12 -18.32 0.15 9.66
CA ASN A 12 -19.23 -0.59 8.79
C ASN A 12 -20.19 0.40 8.10
N ALA A 13 -19.82 0.82 6.89
CA ALA A 13 -20.61 1.72 6.05
C ALA A 13 -20.02 1.81 4.63
N SER A 14 -20.78 2.45 3.72
CA SER A 14 -20.27 2.76 2.38
C SER A 14 -19.00 3.63 2.45
N CYS A 15 -17.96 3.21 1.75
CA CYS A 15 -16.71 3.97 1.62
C CYS A 15 -16.96 5.40 1.14
N ASP A 16 -17.83 5.62 0.14
CA ASP A 16 -18.09 6.92 -0.44
C ASP A 16 -18.71 7.91 0.59
N ASP A 17 -19.58 7.42 1.49
CA ASP A 17 -20.22 8.25 2.52
C ASP A 17 -19.25 8.56 3.66
N VAL A 18 -18.46 7.55 4.08
CA VAL A 18 -17.48 7.73 5.15
C VAL A 18 -16.37 8.68 4.71
N LEU A 19 -15.83 8.55 3.49
CA LEU A 19 -14.79 9.44 2.98
C LEU A 19 -15.26 10.91 2.95
N LYS A 20 -16.48 11.17 2.47
CA LYS A 20 -17.04 12.53 2.49
C LYS A 20 -17.16 13.09 3.91
N GLN A 21 -17.58 12.25 4.87
CA GLN A 21 -17.68 12.68 6.26
C GLN A 21 -16.30 12.96 6.87
N LEU A 22 -15.31 12.09 6.64
CA LEU A 22 -13.95 12.29 7.13
C LEU A 22 -13.30 13.57 6.58
N VAL A 23 -13.56 13.89 5.29
CA VAL A 23 -13.12 15.17 4.68
C VAL A 23 -13.79 16.35 5.38
N LYS A 24 -15.11 16.30 5.57
CA LYS A 24 -15.87 17.35 6.27
C LYS A 24 -15.39 17.58 7.70
N ASP A 25 -14.97 16.50 8.39
CA ASP A 25 -14.46 16.55 9.76
C ASP A 25 -13.00 17.02 9.83
N GLY A 26 -12.37 17.29 8.68
CA GLY A 26 -10.95 17.68 8.61
C GLY A 26 -9.97 16.59 9.06
N THR A 27 -10.40 15.32 9.01
CA THR A 27 -9.54 14.17 9.39
C THR A 27 -8.39 14.04 8.41
N LYS A 28 -7.20 13.67 8.92
CA LYS A 28 -5.99 13.46 8.10
C LYS A 28 -5.33 12.14 8.47
N TYR A 29 -4.69 11.54 7.45
CA TYR A 29 -3.95 10.28 7.57
C TYR A 29 -2.54 10.43 6.99
N ASP A 30 -1.57 9.80 7.63
CA ASP A 30 -0.17 9.78 7.18
C ASP A 30 0.04 8.77 6.05
N LEU A 31 -0.75 7.71 6.05
CA LEU A 31 -0.71 6.66 5.03
C LEU A 31 -2.13 6.25 4.65
N ILE A 32 -2.39 6.19 3.36
CA ILE A 32 -3.54 5.48 2.79
C ILE A 32 -2.98 4.24 2.10
N LEU A 33 -3.32 3.08 2.63
CA LEU A 33 -2.89 1.78 2.10
C LEU A 33 -4.13 0.99 1.71
N THR A 34 -4.36 0.84 0.41
CA THR A 34 -5.66 0.42 -0.09
C THR A 34 -5.59 -0.56 -1.26
N ASP A 35 -6.50 -1.53 -1.23
CA ASP A 35 -6.73 -2.56 -2.25
C ASP A 35 -8.18 -2.48 -2.75
N PRO A 36 -8.50 -1.52 -3.66
CA PRO A 36 -9.86 -1.34 -4.14
C PRO A 36 -10.33 -2.51 -5.01
N PRO A 37 -11.64 -2.69 -5.22
CA PRO A 37 -12.17 -3.61 -6.22
C PRO A 37 -11.56 -3.37 -7.61
N TYR A 38 -11.25 -4.46 -8.34
CA TYR A 38 -10.51 -4.39 -9.61
C TYR A 38 -11.40 -4.43 -10.86
N ASN A 39 -12.71 -4.53 -10.70
CA ASN A 39 -13.67 -4.66 -11.80
C ASN A 39 -13.40 -5.87 -12.71
N VAL A 40 -13.06 -7.00 -12.13
CA VAL A 40 -12.75 -8.26 -12.83
C VAL A 40 -13.84 -9.32 -12.67
N GLY A 41 -14.99 -8.94 -12.13
CA GLY A 41 -16.15 -9.82 -11.92
C GLY A 41 -15.98 -10.77 -10.73
N LYS A 42 -15.21 -10.39 -9.72
CA LYS A 42 -15.19 -11.13 -8.44
C LYS A 42 -16.51 -10.93 -7.71
N ASP A 43 -17.01 -12.02 -7.15
CA ASP A 43 -18.20 -11.97 -6.29
C ASP A 43 -17.80 -11.50 -4.88
N PHE A 44 -18.22 -10.27 -4.55
CA PHE A 44 -18.12 -9.69 -3.21
C PHE A 44 -19.50 -9.62 -2.53
N GLY A 45 -20.46 -10.46 -2.98
CA GLY A 45 -21.83 -10.50 -2.42
C GLY A 45 -22.81 -9.46 -2.99
N ASN A 46 -22.34 -8.50 -3.78
CA ASN A 46 -23.15 -7.34 -4.22
C ASN A 46 -23.12 -7.04 -5.73
N ASN A 47 -22.56 -7.93 -6.56
CA ASN A 47 -22.42 -7.78 -8.02
C ASN A 47 -21.77 -6.46 -8.49
N SER A 48 -21.04 -5.75 -7.63
CA SER A 48 -20.48 -4.42 -7.94
C SER A 48 -19.16 -4.45 -8.72
N ASP A 49 -18.55 -5.62 -8.90
CA ASP A 49 -17.22 -5.77 -9.53
C ASP A 49 -17.29 -6.08 -11.04
N HIS A 50 -18.38 -5.67 -11.71
CA HIS A 50 -18.55 -5.84 -13.17
C HIS A 50 -19.26 -4.63 -13.78
N LEU A 51 -18.63 -3.47 -13.65
CA LEU A 51 -19.15 -2.22 -14.17
C LEU A 51 -18.58 -1.90 -15.57
N PRO A 52 -19.29 -1.14 -16.41
CA PRO A 52 -18.68 -0.52 -17.58
C PRO A 52 -17.44 0.29 -17.18
N LEU A 53 -16.36 0.19 -17.96
CA LEU A 53 -15.05 0.77 -17.61
C LEU A 53 -15.14 2.24 -17.17
N ASN A 54 -15.86 3.08 -17.94
CA ASN A 54 -15.98 4.50 -17.62
C ASN A 54 -16.66 4.72 -16.26
N THR A 55 -17.72 3.97 -15.95
CA THR A 55 -18.41 4.05 -14.66
C THR A 55 -17.50 3.64 -13.51
N PHE A 56 -16.74 2.55 -13.69
CA PHE A 56 -15.75 2.11 -12.73
C PHE A 56 -14.68 3.19 -12.48
N LEU A 57 -14.08 3.74 -13.54
CA LEU A 57 -13.05 4.77 -13.43
C LEU A 57 -13.58 6.05 -12.78
N GLU A 58 -14.78 6.51 -13.12
CA GLU A 58 -15.41 7.67 -12.48
C GLU A 58 -15.60 7.50 -10.98
N GLN A 59 -15.95 6.28 -10.53
CA GLN A 59 -16.04 5.97 -9.10
C GLN A 59 -14.67 6.04 -8.43
N MET A 60 -13.65 5.42 -9.04
CA MET A 60 -12.28 5.45 -8.50
C MET A 60 -11.72 6.87 -8.46
N TYR A 61 -11.95 7.69 -9.48
CA TYR A 61 -11.50 9.07 -9.56
C TYR A 61 -12.09 9.94 -8.44
N ARG A 62 -13.41 9.85 -8.22
CA ARG A 62 -14.06 10.56 -7.10
C ARG A 62 -13.50 10.15 -5.74
N ARG A 63 -13.17 8.87 -5.56
CA ARG A 63 -12.54 8.38 -4.32
C ARG A 63 -11.12 8.92 -4.17
N ILE A 64 -10.33 8.94 -5.24
CA ILE A 64 -8.99 9.52 -5.23
C ILE A 64 -9.01 11.00 -4.84
N ASP A 65 -9.98 11.79 -5.32
CA ASP A 65 -10.14 13.19 -4.92
C ASP A 65 -10.34 13.32 -3.41
N LEU A 66 -11.24 12.52 -2.84
CA LEU A 66 -11.49 12.51 -1.38
C LEU A 66 -10.25 12.03 -0.61
N LEU A 67 -9.59 10.99 -1.07
CA LEU A 67 -8.39 10.45 -0.43
C LEU A 67 -7.23 11.45 -0.43
N LYS A 68 -7.06 12.21 -1.51
CA LYS A 68 -6.09 13.30 -1.57
C LYS A 68 -6.33 14.34 -0.47
N GLU A 69 -7.60 14.71 -0.23
CA GLU A 69 -7.95 15.65 0.83
C GLU A 69 -7.70 15.06 2.24
N LEU A 70 -7.74 13.76 2.39
CA LEU A 70 -7.48 13.08 3.67
C LEU A 70 -6.01 12.87 4.00
N LEU A 71 -5.07 13.16 3.09
CA LEU A 71 -3.64 13.05 3.38
C LEU A 71 -3.13 14.22 4.23
N THR A 72 -2.24 13.92 5.19
CA THR A 72 -1.33 14.91 5.78
C THR A 72 -0.37 15.46 4.72
N ASP A 73 0.31 16.56 4.98
CA ASP A 73 1.24 17.17 4.00
C ASP A 73 2.39 16.22 3.62
N ASN A 74 2.83 15.36 4.53
CA ASN A 74 3.85 14.33 4.30
C ASN A 74 3.26 12.95 3.97
N GLY A 75 1.94 12.87 3.81
CA GLY A 75 1.21 11.64 3.63
C GLY A 75 1.41 11.01 2.26
N SER A 76 1.22 9.70 2.20
CA SER A 76 1.34 8.89 0.98
C SER A 76 0.12 8.03 0.74
N ILE A 77 -0.14 7.75 -0.54
CA ILE A 77 -1.09 6.72 -1.00
C ILE A 77 -0.31 5.55 -1.57
N ILE A 78 -0.60 4.36 -1.08
CA ILE A 78 -0.24 3.07 -1.66
C ILE A 78 -1.53 2.46 -2.20
N TRP A 79 -1.62 2.36 -3.51
CA TRP A 79 -2.82 1.92 -4.22
C TRP A 79 -2.53 0.66 -5.01
N PHE A 80 -3.09 -0.47 -4.58
CA PHE A 80 -3.03 -1.72 -5.32
C PHE A 80 -3.94 -1.69 -6.55
N GLY A 81 -3.59 -2.48 -7.55
CA GLY A 81 -4.39 -2.61 -8.76
C GLY A 81 -3.93 -3.78 -9.62
N ILE A 82 -4.50 -3.87 -10.82
CA ILE A 82 -4.12 -4.85 -11.83
C ILE A 82 -3.59 -4.16 -13.08
N HIS A 83 -2.81 -4.88 -13.87
CA HIS A 83 -2.19 -4.37 -15.10
C HIS A 83 -3.19 -3.77 -16.09
N ASN A 84 -4.46 -4.22 -16.10
CA ASN A 84 -5.49 -3.71 -17.00
C ASN A 84 -5.87 -2.25 -16.74
N TYR A 85 -5.88 -1.81 -15.47
CA TYR A 85 -6.48 -0.53 -15.09
C TYR A 85 -5.56 0.40 -14.33
N ILE A 86 -4.42 -0.09 -13.83
CA ILE A 86 -3.52 0.70 -12.99
C ILE A 86 -2.99 1.97 -13.70
N CYS A 87 -2.83 1.91 -15.03
CA CYS A 87 -2.38 3.05 -15.82
C CYS A 87 -3.37 4.22 -15.80
N TYR A 88 -4.68 3.96 -15.83
CA TYR A 88 -5.71 5.01 -15.74
C TYR A 88 -5.68 5.70 -14.38
N ILE A 89 -5.52 4.92 -13.31
CA ILE A 89 -5.40 5.41 -11.94
C ILE A 89 -4.14 6.27 -11.80
N GLN A 90 -3.01 5.81 -12.33
CA GLN A 90 -1.76 6.55 -12.31
C GLN A 90 -1.89 7.92 -13.01
N VAL A 91 -2.48 7.95 -14.21
CA VAL A 91 -2.68 9.19 -14.96
C VAL A 91 -3.58 10.15 -14.17
N TYR A 92 -4.67 9.65 -13.59
CA TYR A 92 -5.57 10.50 -12.82
C TYR A 92 -4.92 11.07 -11.56
N MET A 93 -4.14 10.26 -10.83
CA MET A 93 -3.39 10.74 -9.66
C MET A 93 -2.40 11.87 -10.01
N TYR A 94 -1.78 11.84 -11.19
CA TYR A 94 -1.00 12.97 -11.71
C TYR A 94 -1.88 14.20 -11.96
N GLN A 95 -3.02 14.02 -12.62
CA GLN A 95 -3.91 15.13 -13.01
C GLN A 95 -4.45 15.87 -11.79
N VAL A 96 -4.73 15.17 -10.70
CA VAL A 96 -5.21 15.80 -9.45
C VAL A 96 -4.07 16.40 -8.61
N GLY A 97 -2.83 16.34 -9.08
CA GLY A 97 -1.68 16.98 -8.44
C GLY A 97 -1.10 16.21 -7.25
N LEU A 98 -1.25 14.88 -7.24
CA LEU A 98 -0.42 14.01 -6.41
C LEU A 98 0.94 13.80 -7.07
N TYR A 99 1.97 13.56 -6.25
CA TYR A 99 3.35 13.41 -6.74
C TYR A 99 3.75 11.94 -6.80
N TYR A 100 4.01 11.46 -8.01
CA TYR A 100 4.45 10.08 -8.26
C TYR A 100 5.80 9.79 -7.62
N ARG A 101 5.89 8.67 -6.93
CA ARG A 101 7.12 8.17 -6.34
C ARG A 101 7.60 6.92 -7.05
N ARG A 102 6.72 5.90 -7.17
CA ARG A 102 7.09 4.63 -7.80
C ARG A 102 5.86 3.82 -8.21
N LEU A 103 5.99 3.10 -9.30
CA LEU A 103 5.22 1.89 -9.56
C LEU A 103 6.00 0.73 -8.96
N ASN A 104 5.41 0.03 -8.03
CA ASN A 104 5.97 -1.16 -7.39
C ASN A 104 5.24 -2.39 -7.86
N ILE A 105 5.90 -3.54 -7.75
CA ILE A 105 5.39 -4.84 -8.14
C ILE A 105 5.38 -5.76 -6.92
N TRP A 106 4.22 -6.20 -6.48
CA TRP A 106 4.13 -7.37 -5.62
C TRP A 106 4.24 -8.61 -6.50
N HIS A 107 5.37 -9.31 -6.39
CA HIS A 107 5.67 -10.52 -7.14
C HIS A 107 5.41 -11.77 -6.29
N TYR A 108 4.90 -12.81 -6.93
CA TYR A 108 4.66 -14.12 -6.33
C TYR A 108 4.82 -15.24 -7.36
N GLU A 109 5.48 -16.34 -6.98
CA GLU A 109 5.77 -17.47 -7.89
C GLU A 109 4.58 -18.44 -8.03
N ASN A 110 3.62 -18.41 -7.12
CA ASN A 110 2.49 -19.34 -7.06
C ASN A 110 1.24 -18.84 -7.81
N GLY A 111 1.43 -17.99 -8.83
CA GLY A 111 0.37 -17.56 -9.73
C GLY A 111 -0.13 -18.71 -10.62
N PHE A 112 -1.42 -18.69 -10.94
CA PHE A 112 -2.07 -19.69 -11.78
C PHE A 112 -2.82 -19.05 -12.93
N SER A 113 -2.69 -19.62 -14.15
CA SER A 113 -3.51 -19.25 -15.30
C SER A 113 -4.31 -20.44 -15.80
N ARG A 114 -5.57 -20.19 -16.09
CA ARG A 114 -6.44 -21.15 -16.83
C ARG A 114 -6.32 -21.03 -18.33
N SER A 115 -5.75 -19.91 -18.82
CA SER A 115 -5.54 -19.66 -20.25
C SER A 115 -4.32 -20.43 -20.76
N ARG A 116 -4.43 -21.01 -21.97
CA ARG A 116 -3.30 -21.55 -22.72
C ARG A 116 -2.78 -20.57 -23.78
N ARG A 117 -3.36 -19.37 -23.86
CA ARG A 117 -3.06 -18.35 -24.87
C ARG A 117 -2.32 -17.15 -24.30
N GLU A 118 -2.12 -17.11 -22.99
CA GLU A 118 -1.48 -16.01 -22.27
C GLU A 118 -0.62 -16.56 -21.12
N PRO A 119 0.45 -15.85 -20.74
CA PRO A 119 1.23 -16.17 -19.56
C PRO A 119 0.37 -16.12 -18.29
N ALA A 120 0.76 -16.90 -17.28
CA ALA A 120 0.21 -16.74 -15.93
C ALA A 120 0.64 -15.38 -15.35
N THR A 121 -0.25 -14.72 -14.64
CA THR A 121 0.08 -13.50 -13.92
C THR A 121 0.73 -13.85 -12.60
N HIS A 122 1.97 -13.38 -12.38
CA HIS A 122 2.75 -13.60 -11.19
C HIS A 122 2.99 -12.30 -10.40
N TYR A 123 2.19 -11.27 -10.62
CA TYR A 123 2.34 -10.01 -9.93
C TYR A 123 1.03 -9.22 -9.81
N GLU A 124 0.98 -8.36 -8.82
CA GLU A 124 0.04 -7.25 -8.74
C GLU A 124 0.85 -5.94 -8.62
N PRO A 125 0.57 -4.93 -9.47
CA PRO A 125 1.22 -3.64 -9.34
C PRO A 125 0.59 -2.83 -8.22
N PHE A 126 1.39 -1.98 -7.56
CA PHE A 126 0.86 -0.94 -6.68
C PHE A 126 1.59 0.38 -6.88
N LEU A 127 0.81 1.45 -6.89
CA LEU A 127 1.31 2.81 -7.06
C LEU A 127 1.67 3.40 -5.70
N TRP A 128 2.75 4.16 -5.67
CA TRP A 128 3.10 5.04 -4.57
C TRP A 128 3.09 6.48 -5.03
N PHE A 129 2.21 7.26 -4.44
CA PHE A 129 2.13 8.72 -4.60
C PHE A 129 2.21 9.40 -3.25
N SER A 130 2.73 10.63 -3.21
CA SER A 130 2.75 11.48 -2.02
C SER A 130 1.92 12.74 -2.22
N LYS A 131 1.50 13.36 -1.11
CA LYS A 131 0.78 14.64 -1.10
C LYS A 131 1.69 15.80 -1.53
N SER A 132 2.95 15.81 -1.07
CA SER A 132 3.95 16.83 -1.34
C SER A 132 5.07 16.30 -2.25
N ASN A 133 5.70 17.20 -3.01
CA ASN A 133 6.90 16.88 -3.78
C ASN A 133 8.17 16.86 -2.93
N ASP A 134 8.18 17.60 -1.84
CA ASP A 134 9.38 17.88 -1.06
C ASP A 134 9.45 17.09 0.25
N ALA A 135 8.31 16.53 0.69
CA ALA A 135 8.22 15.81 1.94
C ALA A 135 7.31 14.58 1.82
N TRP A 136 7.85 13.43 2.18
CA TRP A 136 7.13 12.16 2.26
C TRP A 136 7.85 11.20 3.22
N THR A 137 7.12 10.23 3.75
CA THR A 137 7.69 9.19 4.61
C THR A 137 8.14 7.99 3.77
N TYR A 138 9.42 7.59 3.92
CA TYR A 138 9.96 6.33 3.47
C TYR A 138 11.10 5.87 4.39
N ASN A 139 10.86 4.84 5.17
CA ASN A 139 11.77 4.32 6.19
C ASN A 139 12.69 3.26 5.57
N VAL A 140 13.67 3.68 4.79
CA VAL A 140 14.56 2.80 4.03
C VAL A 140 15.23 1.72 4.90
N ASP A 141 15.61 2.06 6.13
CA ASP A 141 16.32 1.16 7.02
C ASP A 141 15.45 0.07 7.63
N GLU A 142 14.14 0.30 7.72
CA GLU A 142 13.18 -0.66 8.27
C GLU A 142 12.81 -1.77 7.27
N VAL A 143 13.09 -1.55 5.99
CA VAL A 143 12.70 -2.46 4.89
C VAL A 143 13.88 -2.91 4.03
N ARG A 144 15.10 -2.82 4.53
CA ARG A 144 16.28 -3.35 3.85
C ARG A 144 16.17 -4.85 3.65
N VAL A 145 16.82 -5.32 2.60
CA VAL A 145 16.89 -6.74 2.23
C VAL A 145 18.32 -7.26 2.28
N PRO A 146 18.55 -8.56 2.45
CA PRO A 146 19.88 -9.13 2.36
C PRO A 146 20.55 -8.81 1.02
N TYR A 147 21.86 -8.61 1.02
CA TYR A 147 22.62 -8.50 -0.22
C TYR A 147 22.59 -9.81 -0.99
N LYS A 148 22.21 -9.77 -2.27
CA LYS A 148 22.27 -10.95 -3.17
C LYS A 148 23.70 -11.38 -3.48
N SER A 149 24.67 -10.47 -3.40
CA SER A 149 26.09 -10.73 -3.64
C SER A 149 26.91 -10.31 -2.41
N THR A 150 27.55 -11.27 -1.75
CA THR A 150 28.47 -11.04 -0.62
C THR A 150 29.77 -10.35 -1.05
N GLU A 151 30.16 -10.45 -2.32
CA GLU A 151 31.34 -9.78 -2.85
C GLU A 151 31.23 -8.25 -2.79
N ARG A 152 30.01 -7.70 -2.91
CA ARG A 152 29.77 -6.26 -2.74
C ARG A 152 30.12 -5.75 -1.33
N LEU A 153 30.04 -6.60 -0.33
CA LEU A 153 30.40 -6.26 1.05
C LEU A 153 31.91 -6.05 1.23
N LYS A 154 32.72 -6.69 0.40
CA LYS A 154 34.18 -6.69 0.50
C LYS A 154 34.85 -5.55 -0.29
N SER A 155 34.15 -4.95 -1.22
CA SER A 155 34.74 -3.98 -2.18
C SER A 155 34.04 -2.63 -2.10
N PRO A 156 34.55 -1.66 -1.33
CA PRO A 156 34.07 -0.30 -1.34
C PRO A 156 34.26 0.33 -2.73
N VAL A 157 33.26 1.06 -3.20
CA VAL A 157 33.31 1.73 -4.52
C VAL A 157 33.73 3.19 -4.35
N LYS A 158 34.83 3.57 -4.99
CA LYS A 158 35.26 4.98 -5.10
C LYS A 158 34.45 5.66 -6.20
N TYR A 159 33.93 6.84 -5.91
CA TYR A 159 33.20 7.65 -6.88
C TYR A 159 33.48 9.14 -6.62
N LYS A 160 33.19 10.00 -7.60
CA LYS A 160 33.20 11.47 -7.44
C LYS A 160 31.79 11.97 -7.27
N ASP A 161 31.57 12.86 -6.32
CA ASP A 161 30.30 13.56 -6.15
C ASP A 161 30.10 14.64 -7.24
N LYS A 162 28.97 15.38 -7.16
CA LYS A 162 28.66 16.43 -8.14
C LYS A 162 29.69 17.57 -8.18
N ASP A 163 30.39 17.76 -7.09
CA ASP A 163 31.42 18.80 -6.93
C ASP A 163 32.83 18.31 -7.27
N GLY A 164 32.96 17.06 -7.73
CA GLY A 164 34.22 16.43 -8.13
C GLY A 164 35.03 15.83 -6.97
N ASN A 165 34.54 15.84 -5.74
CA ASN A 165 35.24 15.30 -4.58
C ASN A 165 35.21 13.76 -4.59
N GLU A 166 36.35 13.16 -4.28
CA GLU A 166 36.43 11.71 -4.14
C GLU A 166 35.69 11.23 -2.88
N LYS A 167 34.78 10.30 -3.05
CA LYS A 167 34.04 9.64 -1.98
C LYS A 167 34.13 8.13 -2.10
N ILE A 168 33.98 7.46 -0.96
CA ILE A 168 33.96 5.99 -0.89
C ILE A 168 32.56 5.58 -0.44
N TRP A 169 31.84 4.90 -1.33
CA TRP A 169 30.60 4.25 -0.95
C TRP A 169 30.94 2.89 -0.29
N ARG A 170 30.32 2.63 0.85
CA ARG A 170 30.39 1.36 1.56
C ARG A 170 28.98 0.75 1.65
N PRO A 171 28.83 -0.57 1.53
CA PRO A 171 27.55 -1.22 1.76
C PRO A 171 27.06 -0.96 3.19
N SER A 172 25.77 -0.77 3.36
CA SER A 172 25.18 -0.66 4.69
C SER A 172 25.19 -2.01 5.40
N GLU A 173 25.60 -2.04 6.67
CA GLU A 173 25.53 -3.25 7.51
C GLU A 173 24.11 -3.76 7.72
N LYS A 174 23.09 -2.88 7.60
CA LYS A 174 21.69 -3.23 7.68
C LYS A 174 21.13 -3.94 6.44
N GLY A 175 21.94 -4.08 5.39
CA GLY A 175 21.51 -4.72 4.14
C GLY A 175 21.35 -3.76 2.95
N ALA A 176 20.96 -4.30 1.81
CA ALA A 176 20.69 -3.55 0.59
C ALA A 176 19.39 -2.74 0.69
N MET A 177 19.31 -1.63 -0.02
CA MET A 177 18.03 -0.95 -0.22
C MET A 177 17.08 -1.89 -0.96
N ARG A 178 15.83 -1.97 -0.50
CA ARG A 178 14.78 -2.71 -1.20
C ARG A 178 14.52 -2.07 -2.57
N GLY A 179 14.36 -2.92 -3.58
CA GLY A 179 13.91 -2.48 -4.91
C GLY A 179 12.39 -2.31 -4.97
N ASP A 180 11.92 -2.00 -6.15
CA ASP A 180 10.50 -1.83 -6.46
C ASP A 180 9.77 -3.15 -6.77
N VAL A 181 10.46 -4.29 -6.69
CA VAL A 181 9.87 -5.63 -6.72
C VAL A 181 9.86 -6.21 -5.30
N TRP A 182 8.66 -6.55 -4.84
CA TRP A 182 8.36 -7.01 -3.49
C TRP A 182 7.95 -8.48 -3.54
N ASP A 183 8.87 -9.37 -3.22
CA ASP A 183 8.65 -10.81 -3.27
C ASP A 183 7.96 -11.30 -1.99
N PHE A 184 6.68 -11.61 -2.09
CA PHE A 184 5.87 -12.20 -1.01
C PHE A 184 4.91 -13.22 -1.60
N PRO A 185 4.79 -14.43 -1.01
CA PRO A 185 3.87 -15.44 -1.52
C PRO A 185 2.42 -14.98 -1.35
N THR A 186 1.53 -15.46 -2.23
CA THR A 186 0.08 -15.37 -1.99
C THR A 186 -0.33 -16.36 -0.89
N LEU A 187 -1.51 -16.15 -0.32
CA LEU A 187 -2.06 -17.04 0.73
C LEU A 187 -2.61 -18.36 0.17
N ALA A 188 -2.10 -18.83 -0.96
CA ALA A 188 -2.48 -20.11 -1.54
C ALA A 188 -1.77 -21.28 -0.83
N GLY A 189 -2.53 -22.32 -0.52
CA GLY A 189 -1.99 -23.56 0.03
C GLY A 189 -2.10 -23.69 1.55
N LYS A 190 -1.79 -24.90 2.05
CA LYS A 190 -1.94 -25.27 3.47
C LYS A 190 -1.04 -24.51 4.44
N ALA A 191 0.11 -24.02 3.96
CA ALA A 191 1.06 -23.28 4.78
C ALA A 191 0.48 -21.97 5.36
N PHE A 192 -0.55 -21.42 4.71
CA PHE A 192 -1.20 -20.16 5.09
C PHE A 192 -2.58 -20.34 5.73
N SER A 193 -2.96 -21.56 6.10
CA SER A 193 -4.29 -21.86 6.65
C SER A 193 -4.63 -21.07 7.92
N ASN A 194 -3.63 -20.70 8.72
CA ASN A 194 -3.81 -19.93 9.96
C ASN A 194 -3.99 -18.42 9.73
N GLU A 195 -3.58 -17.93 8.57
CA GLU A 195 -3.70 -16.51 8.19
C GLU A 195 -4.91 -16.28 7.29
N ARG A 196 -5.24 -17.28 6.48
CA ARG A 196 -6.27 -17.18 5.44
C ARG A 196 -7.66 -17.07 6.04
N THR A 197 -8.42 -16.07 5.54
CA THR A 197 -9.86 -15.90 5.77
C THR A 197 -10.66 -16.34 4.54
N ASP A 198 -11.98 -16.29 4.62
CA ASP A 198 -12.87 -16.58 3.48
C ASP A 198 -12.93 -15.45 2.45
N HIS A 199 -12.26 -14.32 2.72
CA HIS A 199 -12.24 -13.17 1.81
C HIS A 199 -11.47 -13.50 0.51
N PRO A 200 -12.05 -13.24 -0.69
CA PRO A 200 -11.51 -13.74 -1.97
C PRO A 200 -10.22 -13.05 -2.44
N SER A 201 -9.83 -11.92 -1.85
CA SER A 201 -8.67 -11.13 -2.26
C SER A 201 -7.79 -10.65 -1.10
N GLN A 202 -7.68 -11.47 -0.06
CA GLN A 202 -6.84 -11.15 1.11
C GLN A 202 -5.36 -10.97 0.70
N LYS A 203 -4.75 -9.87 1.15
CA LYS A 203 -3.30 -9.63 1.02
C LYS A 203 -2.54 -10.30 2.17
N PRO A 204 -1.31 -10.81 1.93
CA PRO A 204 -0.48 -11.42 2.98
C PRO A 204 -0.10 -10.41 4.07
N GLU A 205 -0.20 -10.81 5.33
CA GLU A 205 0.24 -9.99 6.48
C GLU A 205 1.71 -9.58 6.36
N SER A 206 2.55 -10.46 5.83
CA SER A 206 3.98 -10.18 5.61
C SER A 206 4.19 -8.98 4.68
N LEU A 207 3.44 -8.90 3.57
CA LEU A 207 3.49 -7.78 2.64
C LEU A 207 2.95 -6.49 3.30
N ILE A 208 1.76 -6.55 3.92
CA ILE A 208 1.13 -5.39 4.53
C ILE A 208 1.99 -4.84 5.69
N THR A 209 2.56 -5.72 6.52
CA THR A 209 3.48 -5.31 7.59
C THR A 209 4.70 -4.56 7.06
N GLU A 210 5.33 -5.06 5.99
CA GLU A 210 6.48 -4.40 5.37
C GLU A 210 6.09 -3.05 4.73
N LEU A 211 4.90 -2.93 4.13
CA LEU A 211 4.40 -1.65 3.63
C LEU A 211 4.13 -0.65 4.77
N ILE A 212 3.56 -1.09 5.89
CA ILE A 212 3.39 -0.24 7.08
C ILE A 212 4.76 0.25 7.57
N LYS A 213 5.76 -0.64 7.70
CA LYS A 213 7.11 -0.26 8.11
C LYS A 213 7.76 0.73 7.15
N ALA A 214 7.55 0.55 5.83
CA ALA A 214 8.10 1.44 4.82
C ALA A 214 7.52 2.86 4.88
N PHE A 215 6.23 3.00 5.14
CA PHE A 215 5.50 4.24 4.87
C PHE A 215 4.82 4.88 6.09
N CYS A 216 4.77 4.22 7.24
CA CYS A 216 4.26 4.81 8.48
C CYS A 216 5.34 5.68 9.14
N PRO A 217 5.03 6.90 9.60
CA PRO A 217 6.00 7.75 10.28
C PRO A 217 6.61 7.08 11.51
N ILE A 218 7.89 7.40 11.78
CA ILE A 218 8.62 7.00 12.98
C ILE A 218 8.83 8.22 13.85
N LYS A 219 8.45 8.13 15.15
CA LYS A 219 8.74 9.10 16.19
C LYS A 219 9.39 8.39 17.36
N GLU A 220 10.49 8.93 17.84
CA GLU A 220 11.26 8.34 18.97
C GLU A 220 11.54 6.84 18.79
N GLY A 221 11.87 6.41 17.57
CA GLY A 221 12.19 5.02 17.24
C GLY A 221 10.99 4.06 17.19
N LYS A 222 9.75 4.57 17.18
CA LYS A 222 8.52 3.79 17.10
C LYS A 222 7.67 4.25 15.92
N PHE A 223 6.97 3.32 15.29
CA PHE A 223 5.94 3.68 14.31
C PHE A 223 4.79 4.38 15.03
N GLU A 224 4.59 5.64 14.68
CA GLU A 224 3.53 6.48 15.23
C GLU A 224 2.92 7.34 14.12
N GLY A 225 1.77 6.90 13.63
CA GLY A 225 1.05 7.55 12.54
C GLY A 225 -0.38 7.06 12.44
N SER A 226 -1.10 7.60 11.46
CA SER A 226 -2.48 7.26 11.17
C SER A 226 -2.61 6.64 9.77
N ILE A 227 -3.31 5.52 9.67
CA ILE A 227 -3.44 4.74 8.43
C ILE A 227 -4.94 4.58 8.10
N LEU A 228 -5.29 4.77 6.84
CA LEU A 228 -6.63 4.53 6.32
C LEU A 228 -6.60 3.43 5.25
N ASP A 229 -7.53 2.48 5.36
CA ASP A 229 -7.92 1.57 4.29
C ASP A 229 -9.42 1.72 4.01
N PRO A 230 -9.80 2.38 2.91
CA PRO A 230 -11.20 2.55 2.53
C PRO A 230 -11.88 1.31 1.96
N PHE A 231 -11.13 0.21 1.75
CA PHE A 231 -11.62 -1.07 1.26
C PHE A 231 -11.05 -2.20 2.11
N PHE A 232 -11.46 -2.22 3.37
CA PHE A 232 -10.80 -2.98 4.43
C PHE A 232 -10.85 -4.50 4.27
N GLY A 233 -11.88 -5.04 3.60
CA GLY A 233 -12.05 -6.45 3.26
C GLY A 233 -11.80 -7.38 4.43
N SER A 234 -10.81 -8.26 4.29
CA SER A 234 -10.43 -9.24 5.33
C SER A 234 -9.87 -8.66 6.63
N GLY A 235 -9.62 -7.34 6.68
CA GLY A 235 -9.07 -6.70 7.87
C GLY A 235 -7.56 -6.86 8.10
N THR A 236 -6.82 -7.35 7.12
CA THR A 236 -5.36 -7.62 7.25
C THR A 236 -4.58 -6.41 7.73
N LEU A 237 -4.92 -5.19 7.25
CA LEU A 237 -4.27 -3.97 7.71
C LEU A 237 -4.41 -3.78 9.23
N GLY A 238 -5.63 -3.92 9.75
CA GLY A 238 -5.89 -3.79 11.19
C GLY A 238 -5.11 -4.81 12.02
N VAL A 239 -5.11 -6.07 11.58
CA VAL A 239 -4.33 -7.15 12.24
C VAL A 239 -2.84 -6.80 12.29
N CYS A 240 -2.27 -6.32 11.18
CA CYS A 240 -0.86 -5.91 11.12
C CYS A 240 -0.58 -4.72 12.06
N CYS A 241 -1.43 -3.69 12.07
CA CYS A 241 -1.31 -2.55 12.96
C CYS A 241 -1.35 -2.97 14.44
N GLU A 242 -2.30 -3.84 14.82
CA GLU A 242 -2.42 -4.33 16.18
C GLU A 242 -1.23 -5.20 16.61
N LYS A 243 -0.69 -6.04 15.71
CA LYS A 243 0.53 -6.81 15.98
C LYS A 243 1.74 -5.90 16.22
N LEU A 244 1.88 -4.83 15.43
CA LEU A 244 2.93 -3.82 15.64
C LEU A 244 2.71 -3.03 16.94
N ASN A 245 1.47 -2.65 17.26
CA ASN A 245 1.13 -1.93 18.49
C ASN A 245 1.44 -2.76 19.76
N LYS A 246 1.23 -4.08 19.73
CA LYS A 246 1.65 -4.99 20.80
C LYS A 246 3.17 -5.00 21.03
N GLN A 247 3.96 -4.59 20.03
CA GLN A 247 5.42 -4.42 20.14
C GLN A 247 5.82 -3.01 20.65
N GLY A 248 4.85 -2.21 21.08
CA GLY A 248 5.06 -0.88 21.67
C GLY A 248 5.00 0.28 20.66
N ASN A 249 4.52 0.05 19.44
CA ASN A 249 4.21 1.11 18.49
C ASN A 249 2.85 1.78 18.80
N LYS A 250 2.53 2.89 18.12
CA LYS A 250 1.33 3.70 18.36
C LYS A 250 0.64 4.03 17.04
N ILE A 251 0.32 3.02 16.26
CA ILE A 251 -0.32 3.16 14.96
C ILE A 251 -1.83 3.26 15.19
N LYS A 252 -2.43 4.36 14.71
CA LYS A 252 -3.88 4.52 14.64
C LYS A 252 -4.34 4.10 13.24
N TRP A 253 -5.40 3.34 13.15
CA TRP A 253 -5.88 2.87 11.86
C TRP A 253 -7.40 2.96 11.74
N THR A 254 -7.88 3.17 10.53
CA THR A 254 -9.29 3.17 10.16
C THR A 254 -9.46 2.24 8.98
N GLY A 255 -10.35 1.28 9.12
CA GLY A 255 -10.78 0.40 8.03
C GLY A 255 -12.25 0.65 7.73
N ILE A 256 -12.61 0.81 6.46
CA ILE A 256 -14.00 0.98 6.03
C ILE A 256 -14.40 -0.27 5.26
N GLU A 257 -15.49 -0.90 5.70
CA GLU A 257 -16.06 -2.07 5.03
C GLU A 257 -17.58 -2.01 5.11
N ILE A 258 -18.25 -2.46 4.06
CA ILE A 258 -19.71 -2.38 3.98
C ILE A 258 -20.41 -3.62 4.55
N GLU A 259 -19.69 -4.74 4.71
CA GLU A 259 -20.21 -6.03 5.20
C GLU A 259 -19.62 -6.45 6.54
#